data_e4efd08e8df66723b7fa919ec84cb529
#
_entry.id   e4efd08e8df66723b7fa919ec84cb529
#
_cell.length_a   1.000
_cell.length_b   1.000
_cell.length_c   1.000
_cell.angle_alpha   90.00
_cell.angle_beta   90.00
_cell.angle_gamma   90.00
#
_symmetry.space_group_name_H-M   'P 1'
#
loop_
_entity.id
_entity.type
_entity.pdbx_description
1 polymer ?
#
loop_
_entity_poly.entity_id
_entity_poly.type
_entity_poly.pdbx_seq_one_letter_code
_entity_poly.pdbx_strand_id
1 'polypeptide(L)'
;IDPLRKKYDIILIDCPPALTASVTAAALTADEIIAPVTPDEHSISGLKLLCNEIKDIESKYKTTIPIKIVFNKFDVRNNLSHEKLTYLRNSEDFEPKLYSSYIRYVQDFPNAINNGQTIFDSFKETAAKEDIDLLTKEMLGIEALKQKTNEKEFINAQA
;
A
#
# COMPACT_ATOMS: atom_id res chain seq x y z
N ILE A 1 -2.97 -7.14 -22.21
CA ILE A 1 -3.50 -7.73 -20.95
C ILE A 1 -4.64 -8.73 -21.20
N ASP A 2 -5.57 -8.47 -22.14
CA ASP A 2 -6.73 -9.33 -22.37
C ASP A 2 -6.46 -10.84 -22.51
N PRO A 3 -5.40 -11.30 -23.18
CA PRO A 3 -5.05 -12.73 -23.20
C PRO A 3 -4.64 -13.26 -21.82
N LEU A 4 -4.04 -12.42 -20.97
CA LEU A 4 -3.61 -12.80 -19.62
C LEU A 4 -4.80 -12.88 -18.65
N ARG A 5 -5.80 -12.00 -18.78
CA ARG A 5 -7.04 -12.02 -18.00
C ARG A 5 -7.81 -13.36 -18.11
N LYS A 6 -7.64 -14.07 -19.23
CA LYS A 6 -8.24 -15.40 -19.43
C LYS A 6 -7.47 -16.53 -18.76
N LYS A 7 -6.24 -16.26 -18.34
CA LYS A 7 -5.31 -17.27 -17.84
C LYS A 7 -5.00 -17.13 -16.35
N TYR A 8 -5.08 -15.93 -15.81
CA TYR A 8 -4.69 -15.60 -14.45
C TYR A 8 -5.82 -14.87 -13.72
N ASP A 9 -6.03 -15.23 -12.46
CA ASP A 9 -7.02 -14.57 -11.59
C ASP A 9 -6.52 -13.20 -11.13
N ILE A 10 -5.20 -13.05 -10.93
CA ILE A 10 -4.55 -11.82 -10.49
C ILE A 10 -3.35 -11.54 -11.39
N ILE A 11 -3.22 -10.29 -11.81
CA ILE A 11 -2.09 -9.79 -12.59
C ILE A 11 -1.53 -8.56 -11.86
N LEU A 12 -0.28 -8.64 -11.42
CA LEU A 12 0.43 -7.52 -10.83
C LEU A 12 1.33 -6.87 -11.88
N ILE A 13 1.24 -5.54 -12.01
CA ILE A 13 2.06 -4.75 -12.93
C ILE A 13 2.99 -3.89 -12.08
N ASP A 14 4.27 -4.26 -12.01
CA ASP A 14 5.29 -3.44 -11.37
C ASP A 14 5.67 -2.27 -12.28
N CYS A 15 5.56 -1.06 -11.74
CA CYS A 15 5.73 0.19 -12.46
C CYS A 15 6.90 1.01 -11.91
N PRO A 16 7.72 1.64 -12.77
CA PRO A 16 8.74 2.57 -12.32
C PRO A 16 8.11 3.81 -11.66
N PRO A 17 8.86 4.52 -10.78
CA PRO A 17 8.35 5.68 -10.03
C PRO A 17 8.27 6.95 -10.88
N ALA A 18 7.86 6.85 -12.14
CA ALA A 18 7.72 7.97 -13.06
C ALA A 18 6.51 7.76 -13.97
N LEU A 19 5.70 8.79 -14.15
CA LEU A 19 4.54 8.75 -15.05
C LEU A 19 4.99 8.83 -16.50
N THR A 20 5.38 7.68 -17.03
CA THR A 20 5.69 7.47 -18.43
C THR A 20 4.45 7.00 -19.20
N ALA A 21 4.52 6.99 -20.52
CA ALA A 21 3.43 6.46 -21.36
C ALA A 21 3.08 5.00 -21.01
N SER A 22 4.08 4.19 -20.62
CA SER A 22 3.86 2.80 -20.19
C SER A 22 3.10 2.71 -18.85
N VAL A 23 3.42 3.60 -17.90
CA VAL A 23 2.70 3.67 -16.61
C VAL A 23 1.26 4.16 -16.83
N THR A 24 1.06 5.16 -17.70
CA THR A 24 -0.29 5.60 -18.08
C THR A 24 -1.09 4.46 -18.73
N ALA A 25 -0.48 3.68 -19.61
CA ALA A 25 -1.12 2.52 -20.23
C ALA A 25 -1.45 1.42 -19.20
N ALA A 26 -0.55 1.19 -18.24
CA ALA A 26 -0.80 0.26 -17.13
C ALA A 26 -1.98 0.74 -16.26
N ALA A 27 -2.00 2.02 -15.88
CA ALA A 27 -3.07 2.64 -15.10
C ALA A 27 -4.44 2.54 -15.79
N LEU A 28 -4.50 2.79 -17.10
CA LEU A 28 -5.73 2.68 -17.89
C LEU A 28 -6.22 1.24 -18.09
N THR A 29 -5.36 0.26 -17.84
CA THR A 29 -5.67 -1.15 -18.06
C THR A 29 -5.93 -1.91 -16.76
N ALA A 30 -5.36 -1.44 -15.66
CA ALA A 30 -5.53 -2.03 -14.35
C ALA A 30 -6.94 -1.78 -13.79
N ASP A 31 -7.40 -2.69 -12.95
CA ASP A 31 -8.67 -2.54 -12.24
C ASP A 31 -8.49 -1.63 -11.01
N GLU A 32 -7.26 -1.55 -10.47
CA GLU A 32 -6.90 -0.72 -9.31
C GLU A 32 -5.40 -0.39 -9.33
N ILE A 33 -5.06 0.81 -8.89
CA ILE A 33 -3.68 1.22 -8.61
C ILE A 33 -3.42 1.06 -7.10
N ILE A 34 -2.31 0.42 -6.75
CA ILE A 34 -1.83 0.35 -5.37
C ILE A 34 -0.65 1.28 -5.22
N ALA A 35 -0.78 2.28 -4.35
CA ALA A 35 0.24 3.28 -4.06
C ALA A 35 0.86 3.04 -2.68
N PRO A 36 2.06 2.44 -2.57
CA PRO A 36 2.76 2.31 -1.30
C PRO A 36 3.33 3.67 -0.87
N VAL A 37 3.09 4.05 0.39
CA VAL A 37 3.51 5.32 1.00
C VAL A 37 4.30 5.06 2.26
N THR A 38 5.47 5.68 2.37
CA THR A 38 6.33 5.61 3.56
C THR A 38 6.12 6.83 4.49
N PRO A 39 6.50 6.75 5.80
CA PRO A 39 6.25 7.80 6.77
C PRO A 39 7.22 8.98 6.63
N ASP A 40 7.34 9.52 5.43
CA ASP A 40 8.17 10.70 5.14
C ASP A 40 7.43 11.70 4.25
N GLU A 41 7.88 12.96 4.30
CA GLU A 41 7.22 14.07 3.60
C GLU A 41 7.29 13.94 2.08
N HIS A 42 8.38 13.38 1.55
CA HIS A 42 8.54 13.20 0.10
C HIS A 42 7.54 12.18 -0.43
N SER A 43 7.33 11.08 0.31
CA SER A 43 6.35 10.05 -0.05
C SER A 43 4.92 10.59 -0.02
N ILE A 44 4.55 11.38 0.99
CA ILE A 44 3.24 12.03 1.08
C ILE A 44 3.04 13.05 -0.07
N SER A 45 4.06 13.85 -0.37
CA SER A 45 4.02 14.79 -1.49
C SER A 45 3.90 14.05 -2.83
N GLY A 46 4.63 12.94 -3.00
CA GLY A 46 4.52 12.08 -4.17
C GLY A 46 3.12 11.48 -4.36
N LEU A 47 2.47 11.07 -3.26
CA LEU A 47 1.08 10.60 -3.29
C LEU A 47 0.12 11.69 -3.79
N LYS A 48 0.27 12.93 -3.32
CA LYS A 48 -0.56 14.07 -3.79
C LYS A 48 -0.37 14.29 -5.30
N LEU A 49 0.86 14.27 -5.77
CA LEU A 49 1.16 14.41 -7.20
C LEU A 49 0.54 13.25 -8.00
N LEU A 50 0.72 12.01 -7.57
CA LEU A 50 0.10 10.85 -8.21
C LEU A 50 -1.42 11.00 -8.33
N CYS A 51 -2.10 11.36 -7.24
CA CYS A 51 -3.56 11.54 -7.25
C CYS A 51 -4.00 12.62 -8.24
N ASN A 52 -3.26 13.72 -8.36
CA ASN A 52 -3.57 14.79 -9.32
C ASN A 52 -3.38 14.32 -10.75
N GLU A 53 -2.28 13.63 -11.04
CA GLU A 53 -2.00 13.13 -12.38
C GLU A 53 -2.98 12.04 -12.82
N ILE A 54 -3.44 11.20 -11.89
CA ILE A 54 -4.50 10.24 -12.20
C ILE A 54 -5.82 10.95 -12.52
N LYS A 55 -6.19 12.02 -11.80
CA LYS A 55 -7.35 12.85 -12.13
C LYS A 55 -7.25 13.46 -13.53
N ASP A 56 -6.07 13.89 -13.94
CA ASP A 56 -5.84 14.42 -15.29
C ASP A 56 -6.02 13.31 -16.36
N ILE A 57 -5.51 12.11 -16.09
CA ILE A 57 -5.71 10.93 -16.96
C ILE A 57 -7.20 10.57 -17.03
N GLU A 58 -7.89 10.49 -15.91
CA GLU A 58 -9.34 10.22 -15.84
C GLU A 58 -10.14 11.21 -16.68
N SER A 59 -9.83 12.50 -16.53
CA SER A 59 -10.47 13.58 -17.29
C SER A 59 -10.22 13.43 -18.80
N LYS A 60 -8.97 13.19 -19.20
CA LYS A 60 -8.55 13.04 -20.58
C LYS A 60 -9.17 11.83 -21.27
N TYR A 61 -9.22 10.69 -20.59
CA TYR A 61 -9.69 9.43 -21.16
C TYR A 61 -11.15 9.11 -20.80
N LYS A 62 -11.82 9.99 -20.02
CA LYS A 62 -13.22 9.84 -19.57
C LYS A 62 -13.46 8.48 -18.89
N THR A 63 -12.57 8.14 -17.99
CA THR A 63 -12.61 6.89 -17.21
C THR A 63 -12.41 7.18 -15.72
N THR A 64 -12.62 6.20 -14.87
CA THR A 64 -12.29 6.23 -13.44
C THR A 64 -11.22 5.19 -13.17
N ILE A 65 -10.20 5.58 -12.43
CA ILE A 65 -9.06 4.73 -12.08
C ILE A 65 -8.99 4.64 -10.55
N PRO A 66 -9.46 3.56 -9.93
CA PRO A 66 -9.41 3.41 -8.48
C PRO A 66 -7.96 3.42 -7.97
N ILE A 67 -7.72 4.20 -6.91
CA ILE A 67 -6.44 4.23 -6.20
C ILE A 67 -6.66 3.72 -4.79
N LYS A 68 -5.80 2.79 -4.36
CA LYS A 68 -5.67 2.34 -2.98
C LYS A 68 -4.28 2.64 -2.45
N ILE A 69 -4.21 3.01 -1.19
CA ILE A 69 -2.98 3.44 -0.50
C ILE A 69 -2.59 2.38 0.51
N VAL A 70 -1.35 1.91 0.45
CA VAL A 70 -0.75 1.03 1.46
C VAL A 70 0.28 1.82 2.26
N PHE A 71 0.08 1.95 3.56
CA PHE A 71 1.09 2.54 4.43
C PHE A 71 2.21 1.52 4.68
N ASN A 72 3.40 1.82 4.19
CA ASN A 72 4.54 0.93 4.19
C ASN A 72 5.65 1.44 5.12
N LYS A 73 6.48 0.52 5.62
CA LYS A 73 7.58 0.81 6.55
C LYS A 73 7.13 1.51 7.84
N PHE A 74 5.96 1.12 8.35
CA PHE A 74 5.49 1.63 9.64
C PHE A 74 6.42 1.15 10.77
N ASP A 75 7.13 2.07 11.42
CA ASP A 75 7.89 1.76 12.63
C ASP A 75 7.05 2.13 13.86
N VAL A 76 6.64 1.12 14.61
CA VAL A 76 5.81 1.26 15.82
C VAL A 76 6.45 2.11 16.92
N ARG A 77 7.79 2.27 16.89
CA ARG A 77 8.57 3.05 17.88
C ARG A 77 8.83 4.48 17.42
N ASN A 78 8.43 4.83 16.19
CA ASN A 78 8.74 6.12 15.60
C ASN A 78 7.48 7.00 15.55
N ASN A 79 7.51 8.11 16.29
CA ASN A 79 6.41 9.08 16.37
C ASN A 79 6.01 9.63 14.98
N LEU A 80 6.99 9.83 14.08
CA LEU A 80 6.71 10.28 12.73
C LEU A 80 5.84 9.29 11.95
N SER A 81 6.05 7.97 12.15
CA SER A 81 5.21 6.94 11.53
C SER A 81 3.75 7.06 11.98
N HIS A 82 3.54 7.25 13.27
CA HIS A 82 2.19 7.44 13.84
C HIS A 82 1.55 8.74 13.35
N GLU A 83 2.30 9.84 13.33
CA GLU A 83 1.82 11.14 12.84
C GLU A 83 1.37 11.06 11.38
N LYS A 84 2.18 10.47 10.50
CA LYS A 84 1.85 10.38 9.07
C LYS A 84 0.69 9.42 8.80
N LEU A 85 0.59 8.30 9.51
CA LEU A 85 -0.56 7.42 9.40
C LEU A 85 -1.84 8.12 9.88
N THR A 86 -1.78 8.85 11.01
CA THR A 86 -2.90 9.64 11.52
C THR A 86 -3.31 10.73 10.54
N TYR A 87 -2.34 11.40 9.92
CA TYR A 87 -2.61 12.38 8.87
C TYR A 87 -3.42 11.77 7.70
N LEU A 88 -3.01 10.61 7.20
CA LEU A 88 -3.72 9.93 6.11
C LEU A 88 -5.13 9.49 6.53
N ARG A 89 -5.30 8.98 7.75
CA ARG A 89 -6.59 8.56 8.31
C ARG A 89 -7.57 9.70 8.55
N ASN A 90 -7.07 10.89 8.83
CA ASN A 90 -7.89 12.09 9.06
C ASN A 90 -8.11 12.93 7.79
N SER A 91 -7.54 12.54 6.67
CA SER A 91 -7.69 13.26 5.41
C SER A 91 -8.92 12.79 4.66
N GLU A 92 -9.84 13.68 4.35
CA GLU A 92 -11.02 13.38 3.52
C GLU A 92 -10.65 12.83 2.13
N ASP A 93 -9.50 13.25 1.59
CA ASP A 93 -9.01 12.80 0.27
C ASP A 93 -8.37 11.41 0.29
N PHE A 94 -7.73 11.03 1.41
CA PHE A 94 -6.90 9.82 1.48
C PHE A 94 -7.54 8.69 2.28
N GLU A 95 -8.31 9.00 3.32
CA GLU A 95 -8.94 7.99 4.17
C GLU A 95 -9.77 6.95 3.39
N PRO A 96 -10.62 7.34 2.42
CA PRO A 96 -11.42 6.37 1.66
C PRO A 96 -10.59 5.45 0.76
N LYS A 97 -9.34 5.85 0.49
CA LYS A 97 -8.40 5.11 -0.35
C LYS A 97 -7.42 4.26 0.46
N LEU A 98 -7.29 4.55 1.75
CA LEU A 98 -6.29 3.91 2.61
C LEU A 98 -6.74 2.50 3.00
N TYR A 99 -5.88 1.51 2.78
CA TYR A 99 -6.09 0.20 3.40
C TYR A 99 -5.98 0.31 4.92
N SER A 100 -6.78 -0.48 5.63
CA SER A 100 -6.71 -0.59 7.09
C SER A 100 -5.41 -1.26 7.52
N SER A 101 -4.95 -2.23 6.72
CA SER A 101 -3.67 -2.92 6.89
C SER A 101 -2.49 -2.03 6.48
N TYR A 102 -1.38 -2.21 7.17
CA TYR A 102 -0.12 -1.54 6.87
C TYR A 102 1.05 -2.53 6.97
N ILE A 103 2.18 -2.20 6.37
CA ILE A 103 3.39 -3.02 6.39
C ILE A 103 4.38 -2.42 7.36
N ARG A 104 4.74 -3.17 8.41
CA ARG A 104 5.72 -2.75 9.43
C ARG A 104 7.15 -2.71 8.86
N TYR A 105 7.95 -1.83 9.41
CA TYR A 105 9.40 -1.82 9.16
C TYR A 105 10.08 -2.91 9.99
N VAL A 106 10.36 -4.05 9.37
CA VAL A 106 10.98 -5.22 10.01
C VAL A 106 12.12 -5.77 9.16
N GLN A 107 13.11 -6.38 9.82
CA GLN A 107 14.32 -6.90 9.17
C GLN A 107 14.08 -8.17 8.34
N ASP A 108 12.93 -8.81 8.49
CA ASP A 108 12.60 -10.01 7.71
C ASP A 108 12.63 -9.79 6.19
N PHE A 109 12.16 -8.60 5.73
CA PHE A 109 12.17 -8.27 4.30
C PHE A 109 13.59 -8.17 3.72
N PRO A 110 14.50 -7.31 4.24
CA PRO A 110 15.86 -7.24 3.71
C PRO A 110 16.64 -8.54 3.93
N ASN A 111 16.41 -9.27 4.99
CA ASN A 111 17.07 -10.56 5.22
C ASN A 111 16.65 -11.61 4.18
N ALA A 112 15.37 -11.71 3.86
CA ALA A 112 14.89 -12.62 2.83
C ALA A 112 15.51 -12.28 1.46
N ILE A 113 15.50 -11.00 1.07
CA ILE A 113 16.09 -10.52 -0.19
C ILE A 113 17.59 -10.86 -0.26
N ASN A 114 18.36 -10.60 0.81
CA ASN A 114 19.79 -10.88 0.86
C ASN A 114 20.11 -12.38 0.71
N ASN A 115 19.18 -13.25 1.12
CA ASN A 115 19.29 -14.70 0.98
C ASN A 115 18.72 -15.22 -0.36
N GLY A 116 18.24 -14.37 -1.25
CA GLY A 116 17.56 -14.77 -2.49
C GLY A 116 16.25 -15.52 -2.24
N GLN A 117 15.58 -15.21 -1.14
CA GLN A 117 14.37 -15.87 -0.67
C GLN A 117 13.22 -14.86 -0.56
N THR A 118 12.00 -15.37 -0.44
CA THR A 118 10.84 -14.62 -0.01
C THR A 118 10.65 -14.75 1.51
N ILE A 119 9.85 -13.87 2.11
CA ILE A 119 9.49 -14.01 3.53
C ILE A 119 8.73 -15.31 3.81
N PHE A 120 8.09 -15.90 2.80
CA PHE A 120 7.29 -17.13 2.92
C PHE A 120 8.12 -18.42 2.88
N ASP A 121 9.39 -18.35 2.45
CA ASP A 121 10.28 -19.52 2.44
C ASP A 121 10.74 -19.95 3.86
N SER A 122 10.59 -19.06 4.84
CA SER A 122 10.85 -19.39 6.25
C SER A 122 9.66 -20.14 6.86
N PHE A 123 9.93 -21.14 7.72
CA PHE A 123 8.89 -21.82 8.51
C PHE A 123 8.40 -21.02 9.72
N LYS A 124 9.08 -19.91 10.06
CA LYS A 124 8.70 -19.08 11.20
C LYS A 124 7.56 -18.14 10.83
N GLU A 125 6.59 -18.04 11.72
CA GLU A 125 5.62 -16.95 11.67
C GLU A 125 6.30 -15.65 12.08
N THR A 126 6.17 -14.63 11.24
CA THR A 126 6.82 -13.33 11.45
C THR A 126 5.84 -12.18 11.21
N ALA A 127 6.17 -11.02 11.75
CA ALA A 127 5.41 -9.80 11.52
C ALA A 127 5.29 -9.46 10.02
N ALA A 128 6.33 -9.75 9.24
CA ALA A 128 6.30 -9.53 7.78
C ALA A 128 5.24 -10.40 7.09
N LYS A 129 5.15 -11.68 7.44
CA LYS A 129 4.14 -12.60 6.89
C LYS A 129 2.73 -12.19 7.27
N GLU A 130 2.52 -11.87 8.56
CA GLU A 130 1.23 -11.41 9.07
C GLU A 130 0.75 -10.18 8.31
N ASP A 131 1.62 -9.17 8.13
CA ASP A 131 1.27 -7.93 7.46
C ASP A 131 0.89 -8.15 5.98
N ILE A 132 1.65 -8.97 5.26
CA ILE A 132 1.36 -9.29 3.86
C ILE A 132 0.07 -10.12 3.74
N ASP A 133 -0.16 -11.07 4.66
CA ASP A 133 -1.38 -11.88 4.67
C ASP A 133 -2.62 -11.02 4.91
N LEU A 134 -2.56 -10.10 5.91
CA LEU A 134 -3.65 -9.17 6.22
C LEU A 134 -3.94 -8.24 5.04
N LEU A 135 -2.89 -7.64 4.46
CA LEU A 135 -3.04 -6.78 3.29
C LEU A 135 -3.64 -7.55 2.11
N THR A 136 -3.17 -8.77 1.84
CA THR A 136 -3.67 -9.60 0.75
C THR A 136 -5.15 -9.93 0.94
N LYS A 137 -5.56 -10.28 2.15
CA LYS A 137 -6.97 -10.55 2.47
C LYS A 137 -7.84 -9.31 2.27
N GLU A 138 -7.37 -8.15 2.69
CA GLU A 138 -8.07 -6.88 2.51
C GLU A 138 -8.19 -6.52 1.01
N MET A 139 -7.12 -6.67 0.24
CA MET A 139 -7.12 -6.46 -1.22
C MET A 139 -8.10 -7.37 -1.97
N LEU A 140 -8.24 -8.61 -1.52
CA LEU A 140 -9.14 -9.61 -2.13
C LEU A 140 -10.58 -9.53 -1.60
N GLY A 141 -10.88 -8.58 -0.68
CA GLY A 141 -12.18 -8.48 -0.06
C GLY A 141 -12.54 -9.66 0.87
N ILE A 142 -11.54 -10.45 1.28
CA ILE A 142 -11.70 -11.50 2.28
C ILE A 142 -11.68 -10.81 3.65
N GLU A 143 -12.65 -11.08 4.53
CA GLU A 143 -12.69 -10.46 5.87
C GLU A 143 -11.34 -10.63 6.59
N ALA A 144 -10.58 -9.55 6.65
CA ALA A 144 -9.34 -9.51 7.41
C ALA A 144 -9.70 -9.27 8.89
N LEU A 145 -9.20 -10.11 9.77
CA LEU A 145 -9.15 -9.80 11.20
C LEU A 145 -8.31 -8.51 11.33
N LYS A 146 -8.89 -7.46 11.91
CA LYS A 146 -8.20 -6.19 12.17
C LYS A 146 -6.87 -6.47 12.85
N GLN A 147 -5.79 -5.91 12.33
CA GLN A 147 -4.50 -5.95 13.02
C GLN A 147 -4.72 -5.49 14.47
N LYS A 148 -4.33 -6.30 15.43
CA LYS A 148 -4.37 -5.94 16.85
C LYS A 148 -3.35 -4.84 17.06
N THR A 149 -3.78 -3.60 16.88
CA THR A 149 -2.93 -2.44 17.15
C THR A 149 -2.91 -2.22 18.65
N ASN A 150 -1.74 -2.13 19.22
CA ASN A 150 -1.51 -1.50 20.52
C ASN A 150 -1.78 0.03 20.46
N GLU A 151 -2.59 0.48 19.51
CA GLU A 151 -2.99 1.88 19.34
C GLU A 151 -3.72 2.43 20.56
N LYS A 152 -4.46 1.58 21.29
CA LYS A 152 -5.14 1.99 22.52
C LYS A 152 -4.19 2.37 23.65
N GLU A 153 -3.00 1.78 23.70
CA GLU A 153 -2.00 2.12 24.73
C GLU A 153 -1.30 3.44 24.44
N PHE A 154 -1.14 3.80 23.17
CA PHE A 154 -0.46 5.04 22.80
C PHE A 154 -1.36 6.29 22.95
N ILE A 155 -2.64 6.18 22.66
CA ILE A 155 -3.61 7.27 22.85
C ILE A 155 -3.82 7.58 24.34
N ASN A 156 -3.81 6.55 25.18
CA ASN A 156 -3.94 6.72 26.62
C ASN A 156 -2.67 7.20 27.34
N ALA A 157 -1.52 7.17 26.69
CA ALA A 157 -0.25 7.65 27.25
C ALA A 157 -0.01 9.14 26.98
N GLN A 158 -0.84 9.80 26.15
CA GLN A 158 -0.75 11.24 25.85
C GLN A 158 -1.95 12.06 26.42
N ALA A 159 -2.85 11.43 27.17
CA ALA A 159 -3.92 12.07 27.93
C ALA A 159 -3.56 12.18 29.41
#